data_3a2752cc66603d72d048bf3318a2c13c
#
_entry.id   3a2752cc66603d72d048bf3318a2c13c
#
_cell.length_a   1.000
_cell.length_b   1.000
_cell.length_c   1.000
_cell.angle_alpha   90.00
_cell.angle_beta   90.00
_cell.angle_gamma   90.00
#
_symmetry.space_group_name_H-M   'P 1'
#
loop_
_entity.id
_entity.type
_entity.pdbx_description
1 polymer ?
#
loop_
_entity_poly.entity_id
_entity_poly.type
_entity_poly.pdbx_seq_one_letter_code
_entity_poly.pdbx_strand_id
1 'polypeptide(L)'
;MIEYIKGELTELTPAQATVEAGGVGYGLSISLNTFSAIQRLRVGDGTSGMGKKEAKLYVYESIREDAHVLYGFVNKKEREMFELLISVSGVGPNTARMMLSSMSVAELCSAISTGNERVVKGIKGIGKMTAQRIIVDLRDKIVALGIADEIPAGGTIAAPVNNAVRDEAVAALTMLGFSPAPTQKVVVAILQEQPDAPVEQVVKLALKQIK
;
A
#
# COMPACT_ATOMS: atom_id res chain seq x y z
N MET A 1 11.94 -2.76 17.59
CA MET A 1 10.81 -2.58 16.64
C MET A 1 10.73 -3.78 15.71
N ILE A 2 9.55 -4.37 15.53
CA ILE A 2 9.34 -5.51 14.65
C ILE A 2 8.98 -4.96 13.27
N GLU A 3 9.81 -5.23 12.25
CA GLU A 3 9.57 -4.77 10.87
C GLU A 3 8.54 -5.63 10.14
N TYR A 4 8.65 -6.93 10.28
CA TYR A 4 7.71 -7.90 9.73
C TYR A 4 7.77 -9.22 10.49
N ILE A 5 6.73 -9.99 10.39
CA ILE A 5 6.68 -11.38 10.83
C ILE A 5 6.45 -12.25 9.62
N LYS A 6 7.31 -13.27 9.46
CA LYS A 6 7.22 -14.28 8.41
C LYS A 6 7.14 -15.65 9.05
N GLY A 7 6.09 -16.41 8.73
CA GLY A 7 5.87 -17.73 9.30
C GLY A 7 4.59 -18.37 8.81
N GLU A 8 4.14 -19.40 9.52
CA GLU A 8 2.91 -20.11 9.22
C GLU A 8 1.68 -19.32 9.67
N LEU A 9 0.74 -19.11 8.76
CA LEU A 9 -0.56 -18.51 9.09
C LEU A 9 -1.45 -19.56 9.74
N THR A 10 -1.56 -19.55 11.05
CA THR A 10 -2.33 -20.51 11.85
C THR A 10 -3.80 -20.16 11.94
N GLU A 11 -4.11 -18.85 12.09
CA GLU A 11 -5.49 -18.35 12.18
C GLU A 11 -5.68 -17.11 11.30
N LEU A 12 -6.87 -16.98 10.71
CA LEU A 12 -7.24 -15.80 9.92
C LEU A 12 -8.73 -15.50 10.12
N THR A 13 -9.00 -14.32 10.64
CA THR A 13 -10.33 -13.74 10.75
C THR A 13 -10.37 -12.38 10.03
N PRO A 14 -11.54 -11.79 9.77
CA PRO A 14 -11.62 -10.47 9.12
C PRO A 14 -10.90 -9.33 9.86
N ALA A 15 -10.61 -9.51 11.16
CA ALA A 15 -9.99 -8.47 12.00
C ALA A 15 -8.63 -8.86 12.57
N GLN A 16 -8.24 -10.13 12.47
CA GLN A 16 -7.02 -10.65 13.09
C GLN A 16 -6.42 -11.78 12.27
N ALA A 17 -5.08 -11.81 12.23
CA ALA A 17 -4.30 -12.92 11.72
C ALA A 17 -3.31 -13.39 12.80
N THR A 18 -3.13 -14.71 12.94
CA THR A 18 -2.08 -15.27 13.80
C THR A 18 -1.03 -15.91 12.90
N VAL A 19 0.21 -15.44 13.03
CA VAL A 19 1.39 -15.96 12.31
C VAL A 19 2.32 -16.60 13.31
N GLU A 20 2.58 -17.90 13.14
CA GLU A 20 3.56 -18.63 13.96
C GLU A 20 4.95 -18.53 13.33
N ALA A 21 5.90 -18.00 14.09
CA ALA A 21 7.30 -17.90 13.69
C ALA A 21 8.18 -18.36 14.85
N GLY A 22 9.05 -19.37 14.60
CA GLY A 22 9.95 -19.90 15.61
C GLY A 22 9.26 -20.52 16.84
N GLY A 23 8.05 -21.07 16.68
CA GLY A 23 7.26 -21.65 17.76
C GLY A 23 6.51 -20.62 18.62
N VAL A 24 6.46 -19.35 18.19
CA VAL A 24 5.71 -18.28 18.85
C VAL A 24 4.59 -17.80 17.92
N GLY A 25 3.35 -17.80 18.42
CA GLY A 25 2.19 -17.26 17.70
C GLY A 25 2.03 -15.76 17.91
N TYR A 26 2.15 -14.97 16.88
CA TYR A 26 1.96 -13.52 16.87
C TYR A 26 0.56 -13.17 16.39
N GLY A 27 -0.28 -12.63 17.29
CA GLY A 27 -1.59 -12.11 16.95
C GLY A 27 -1.50 -10.69 16.39
N LEU A 28 -1.93 -10.50 15.13
CA LEU A 28 -1.87 -9.21 14.43
C LEU A 28 -3.28 -8.71 14.14
N SER A 29 -3.59 -7.49 14.56
CA SER A 29 -4.80 -6.77 14.14
C SER A 29 -4.65 -6.33 12.68
N ILE A 30 -5.57 -6.72 11.80
CA ILE A 30 -5.50 -6.45 10.36
C ILE A 30 -6.72 -5.66 9.86
N SER A 31 -6.55 -5.00 8.70
CA SER A 31 -7.64 -4.39 7.95
C SER A 31 -8.41 -5.44 7.13
N LEU A 32 -9.64 -5.10 6.68
CA LEU A 32 -10.38 -5.95 5.75
C LEU A 32 -9.67 -6.08 4.40
N ASN A 33 -8.94 -5.07 3.96
CA ASN A 33 -8.13 -5.12 2.74
C ASN A 33 -6.97 -6.11 2.89
N THR A 34 -6.26 -6.05 4.02
CA THR A 34 -5.23 -7.05 4.37
C THR A 34 -5.81 -8.46 4.42
N PHE A 35 -6.96 -8.66 5.09
CA PHE A 35 -7.65 -9.95 5.14
C PHE A 35 -7.96 -10.47 3.73
N SER A 36 -8.58 -9.65 2.88
CA SER A 36 -8.95 -10.03 1.51
C SER A 36 -7.72 -10.36 0.67
N ALA A 37 -6.62 -9.62 0.83
CA ALA A 37 -5.37 -9.89 0.14
C ALA A 37 -4.76 -11.22 0.56
N ILE A 38 -4.72 -11.52 1.86
CA ILE A 38 -4.23 -12.81 2.37
C ILE A 38 -5.11 -13.96 1.85
N GLN A 39 -6.44 -13.80 1.81
CA GLN A 39 -7.33 -14.82 1.26
C GLN A 39 -7.06 -15.09 -0.22
N ARG A 40 -6.82 -14.05 -1.04
CA ARG A 40 -6.50 -14.21 -2.47
C ARG A 40 -5.21 -14.99 -2.69
N LEU A 41 -4.17 -14.72 -1.89
CA LEU A 41 -2.92 -15.47 -1.93
C LEU A 41 -3.13 -16.95 -1.58
N ARG A 42 -4.12 -17.26 -0.72
CA ARG A 42 -4.49 -18.65 -0.37
C ARG A 42 -5.20 -19.40 -1.47
N VAL A 43 -5.98 -18.72 -2.31
CA VAL A 43 -6.80 -19.33 -3.37
C VAL A 43 -6.00 -19.48 -4.67
N GLY A 44 -5.02 -18.60 -4.93
CA GLY A 44 -4.24 -18.59 -6.18
C GLY A 44 -3.26 -19.74 -6.38
N ASP A 45 -2.87 -20.44 -5.33
CA ASP A 45 -1.84 -21.47 -5.40
C ASP A 45 -2.30 -22.86 -5.88
N GLY A 46 -3.59 -23.03 -6.24
CA GLY A 46 -4.08 -24.29 -6.86
C GLY A 46 -3.79 -25.59 -6.10
N THR A 47 -3.02 -25.53 -5.04
CA THR A 47 -2.70 -26.65 -4.16
C THR A 47 -3.72 -26.74 -3.02
N SER A 48 -4.86 -27.35 -3.33
CA SER A 48 -5.79 -27.91 -2.32
C SER A 48 -5.09 -29.05 -1.56
N GLY A 49 -4.07 -28.73 -0.82
CA GLY A 49 -3.32 -29.69 -0.02
C GLY A 49 -2.81 -29.04 1.24
N MET A 50 -2.85 -29.76 2.36
CA MET A 50 -2.41 -29.43 3.73
C MET A 50 -0.94 -28.94 3.82
N GLY A 51 -0.51 -28.00 2.97
CA GLY A 51 0.78 -27.33 3.05
C GLY A 51 0.71 -26.18 4.05
N LYS A 52 1.72 -26.06 4.90
CA LYS A 52 1.92 -24.90 5.79
C LYS A 52 1.83 -23.61 4.97
N LYS A 53 0.84 -22.76 5.27
CA LYS A 53 0.59 -21.52 4.53
C LYS A 53 1.49 -20.44 5.09
N GLU A 54 2.62 -20.19 4.46
CA GLU A 54 3.54 -19.15 4.85
C GLU A 54 2.94 -17.78 4.53
N ALA A 55 2.97 -16.86 5.51
CA ALA A 55 2.57 -15.48 5.35
C ALA A 55 3.70 -14.56 5.81
N LYS A 56 3.87 -13.44 5.12
CA LYS A 56 4.72 -12.33 5.56
C LYS A 56 3.85 -11.09 5.73
N LEU A 57 3.78 -10.58 6.95
CA LEU A 57 3.05 -9.35 7.28
C LEU A 57 4.01 -8.32 7.84
N TYR A 58 3.98 -7.11 7.29
CA TYR A 58 4.67 -5.95 7.86
C TYR A 58 3.95 -5.52 9.13
N VAL A 59 4.69 -5.03 10.12
CA VAL A 59 4.17 -4.80 11.45
C VAL A 59 4.35 -3.35 11.87
N TYR A 60 3.34 -2.85 12.57
CA TYR A 60 3.43 -1.67 13.41
C TYR A 60 3.11 -2.06 14.86
N GLU A 61 3.99 -1.69 15.79
CA GLU A 61 3.82 -1.94 17.22
C GLU A 61 3.19 -0.73 17.89
N SER A 62 2.03 -0.92 18.51
CA SER A 62 1.42 0.09 19.37
C SER A 62 1.62 -0.33 20.81
N ILE A 63 2.61 0.26 21.48
CA ILE A 63 2.95 -0.01 22.87
C ILE A 63 2.41 1.12 23.73
N ARG A 64 1.59 0.78 24.72
CA ARG A 64 1.04 1.67 25.74
C ARG A 64 1.24 1.04 27.11
N GLU A 65 0.97 1.78 28.18
CA GLU A 65 1.09 1.27 29.54
C GLU A 65 0.20 0.05 29.82
N ASP A 66 -0.98 0.03 29.17
CA ASP A 66 -2.04 -0.97 29.36
C ASP A 66 -2.19 -1.97 28.21
N ALA A 67 -1.47 -1.79 27.10
CA ALA A 67 -1.65 -2.63 25.92
C ALA A 67 -0.41 -2.66 25.01
N HIS A 68 -0.10 -3.87 24.51
CA HIS A 68 0.85 -4.08 23.42
C HIS A 68 0.11 -4.74 22.25
N VAL A 69 -0.17 -3.99 21.19
CA VAL A 69 -0.92 -4.45 20.04
C VAL A 69 -0.07 -4.39 18.78
N LEU A 70 -0.03 -5.50 18.04
CA LEU A 70 0.61 -5.57 16.73
C LEU A 70 -0.44 -5.35 15.66
N TYR A 71 -0.16 -4.44 14.72
CA TYR A 71 -0.96 -4.23 13.51
C TYR A 71 -0.22 -4.83 12.32
N GLY A 72 -0.92 -5.62 11.50
CA GLY A 72 -0.33 -6.35 10.37
C GLY A 72 -0.83 -5.84 9.03
N PHE A 73 0.09 -5.77 8.04
CA PHE A 73 -0.15 -5.25 6.70
C PHE A 73 0.50 -6.15 5.65
N VAL A 74 -0.14 -6.32 4.49
CA VAL A 74 0.41 -7.16 3.40
C VAL A 74 1.59 -6.53 2.68
N ASN A 75 1.70 -5.19 2.71
CA ASN A 75 2.79 -4.46 2.06
C ASN A 75 3.21 -3.23 2.88
N LYS A 76 4.39 -2.71 2.54
CA LYS A 76 4.95 -1.52 3.22
C LYS A 76 4.09 -0.28 3.03
N LYS A 77 3.48 -0.08 1.85
CA LYS A 77 2.66 1.11 1.55
C LYS A 77 1.41 1.18 2.44
N GLU A 78 0.78 0.02 2.73
CA GLU A 78 -0.35 -0.02 3.65
C GLU A 78 0.09 0.36 5.07
N ARG A 79 1.27 -0.11 5.53
CA ARG A 79 1.85 0.28 6.82
C ARG A 79 2.20 1.78 6.85
N GLU A 80 2.85 2.30 5.82
CA GLU A 80 3.22 3.73 5.72
C GLU A 80 1.97 4.62 5.75
N MET A 81 0.90 4.25 5.02
CA MET A 81 -0.37 4.95 5.10
C MET A 81 -0.97 4.89 6.50
N PHE A 82 -0.92 3.74 7.17
CA PHE A 82 -1.35 3.61 8.55
C PHE A 82 -0.57 4.54 9.49
N GLU A 83 0.76 4.59 9.36
CA GLU A 83 1.64 5.46 10.15
C GLU A 83 1.34 6.95 9.91
N LEU A 84 1.10 7.34 8.66
CA LEU A 84 0.64 8.68 8.33
C LEU A 84 -0.69 9.02 9.00
N LEU A 85 -1.68 8.13 8.93
CA LEU A 85 -2.99 8.34 9.52
C LEU A 85 -2.91 8.53 11.03
N ILE A 86 -2.14 7.70 11.74
CA ILE A 86 -1.99 7.81 13.20
C ILE A 86 -1.16 9.03 13.63
N SER A 87 -0.39 9.64 12.74
CA SER A 87 0.32 10.89 13.03
C SER A 87 -0.62 12.09 13.13
N VAL A 88 -1.87 11.95 12.65
CA VAL A 88 -2.89 13.02 12.71
C VAL A 88 -3.57 13.01 14.07
N SER A 89 -3.58 14.16 14.74
CA SER A 89 -4.28 14.30 16.03
C SER A 89 -5.76 13.97 15.92
N GLY A 90 -6.24 13.05 16.76
CA GLY A 90 -7.61 12.54 16.76
C GLY A 90 -7.81 11.27 15.92
N VAL A 91 -6.74 10.74 15.29
CA VAL A 91 -6.76 9.44 14.61
C VAL A 91 -5.92 8.44 15.39
N GLY A 92 -6.57 7.52 16.07
CA GLY A 92 -5.89 6.42 16.77
C GLY A 92 -5.70 5.19 15.86
N PRO A 93 -4.89 4.20 16.31
CA PRO A 93 -4.59 3.00 15.53
C PRO A 93 -5.83 2.22 15.07
N ASN A 94 -6.86 2.09 15.92
CA ASN A 94 -8.12 1.46 15.53
C ASN A 94 -8.88 2.24 14.46
N THR A 95 -8.86 3.57 14.52
CA THR A 95 -9.48 4.43 13.52
C THR A 95 -8.74 4.31 12.19
N ALA A 96 -7.41 4.36 12.18
CA ALA A 96 -6.59 4.15 10.98
C ALA A 96 -6.83 2.78 10.35
N ARG A 97 -6.92 1.70 11.16
CA ARG A 97 -7.26 0.36 10.68
C ARG A 97 -8.66 0.31 10.04
N MET A 98 -9.65 1.01 10.62
CA MET A 98 -10.98 1.11 10.03
C MET A 98 -10.97 1.89 8.71
N MET A 99 -10.18 2.95 8.61
CA MET A 99 -10.00 3.69 7.35
C MET A 99 -9.44 2.77 6.26
N LEU A 100 -8.38 2.03 6.56
CA LEU A 100 -7.78 1.03 5.66
C LEU A 100 -8.69 -0.18 5.38
N SER A 101 -9.69 -0.44 6.21
CA SER A 101 -10.71 -1.45 5.95
C SER A 101 -11.82 -0.94 5.02
N SER A 102 -12.08 0.38 5.05
CA SER A 102 -13.17 1.01 4.28
C SER A 102 -12.74 1.42 2.88
N MET A 103 -11.45 1.73 2.70
CA MET A 103 -10.87 2.22 1.44
C MET A 103 -9.47 1.64 1.23
N SER A 104 -9.12 1.39 -0.01
CA SER A 104 -7.74 1.05 -0.39
C SER A 104 -6.80 2.23 -0.15
N VAL A 105 -5.48 1.96 -0.10
CA VAL A 105 -4.46 3.02 0.01
C VAL A 105 -4.61 4.03 -1.14
N ALA A 106 -4.85 3.55 -2.36
CA ALA A 106 -5.05 4.38 -3.55
C ALA A 106 -6.26 5.33 -3.41
N GLU A 107 -7.40 4.81 -2.96
CA GLU A 107 -8.61 5.62 -2.76
C GLU A 107 -8.42 6.65 -1.65
N LEU A 108 -7.74 6.28 -0.54
CA LEU A 108 -7.40 7.22 0.53
C LEU A 108 -6.48 8.33 0.04
N CYS A 109 -5.42 7.99 -0.71
CA CYS A 109 -4.53 8.97 -1.32
C CYS A 109 -5.30 9.93 -2.24
N SER A 110 -6.15 9.41 -3.11
CA SER A 110 -6.97 10.22 -4.01
C SER A 110 -7.92 11.15 -3.25
N ALA A 111 -8.63 10.63 -2.23
CA ALA A 111 -9.56 11.42 -1.43
C ALA A 111 -8.85 12.56 -0.66
N ILE A 112 -7.65 12.29 -0.12
CA ILE A 112 -6.87 13.28 0.62
C ILE A 112 -6.24 14.31 -0.33
N SER A 113 -5.63 13.88 -1.44
CA SER A 113 -4.98 14.77 -2.41
C SER A 113 -5.98 15.72 -3.09
N THR A 114 -7.18 15.23 -3.40
CA THR A 114 -8.27 16.05 -3.98
C THR A 114 -9.04 16.87 -2.95
N GLY A 115 -8.74 16.68 -1.66
CA GLY A 115 -9.44 17.39 -0.57
C GLY A 115 -10.90 16.96 -0.39
N ASN A 116 -11.24 15.72 -0.76
CA ASN A 116 -12.61 15.23 -0.71
C ASN A 116 -13.08 14.92 0.72
N GLU A 117 -13.40 15.99 1.48
CA GLU A 117 -13.87 15.89 2.87
C GLU A 117 -15.08 14.95 3.02
N ARG A 118 -15.99 14.94 2.04
CA ARG A 118 -17.21 14.12 2.09
C ARG A 118 -16.89 12.63 2.15
N VAL A 119 -15.93 12.17 1.36
CA VAL A 119 -15.49 10.77 1.31
C VAL A 119 -14.80 10.40 2.62
N VAL A 120 -13.84 11.21 3.08
CA VAL A 120 -13.10 10.94 4.32
C VAL A 120 -14.03 10.92 5.54
N LYS A 121 -14.97 11.88 5.63
CA LYS A 121 -15.99 11.95 6.70
C LYS A 121 -16.97 10.77 6.64
N GLY A 122 -17.20 10.17 5.48
CA GLY A 122 -18.08 9.00 5.32
C GLY A 122 -17.57 7.75 6.06
N ILE A 123 -16.30 7.73 6.44
CA ILE A 123 -15.72 6.62 7.18
C ILE A 123 -16.21 6.66 8.64
N LYS A 124 -16.69 5.51 9.14
CA LYS A 124 -17.21 5.40 10.50
C LYS A 124 -16.15 5.81 11.53
N GLY A 125 -16.52 6.73 12.42
CA GLY A 125 -15.63 7.23 13.48
C GLY A 125 -14.83 8.48 13.09
N ILE A 126 -14.98 8.98 11.85
CA ILE A 126 -14.34 10.23 11.41
C ILE A 126 -15.37 11.37 11.42
N GLY A 127 -15.16 12.35 12.32
CA GLY A 127 -15.95 13.59 12.35
C GLY A 127 -15.45 14.62 11.32
N LYS A 128 -16.24 15.67 11.11
CA LYS A 128 -15.89 16.75 10.18
C LYS A 128 -14.51 17.34 10.46
N MET A 129 -14.24 17.69 11.72
CA MET A 129 -12.96 18.31 12.11
C MET A 129 -11.77 17.37 11.91
N THR A 130 -11.96 16.07 12.18
CA THR A 130 -10.93 15.05 11.96
C THR A 130 -10.67 14.86 10.46
N ALA A 131 -11.71 14.82 9.63
CA ALA A 131 -11.57 14.70 8.18
C ALA A 131 -10.80 15.89 7.59
N GLN A 132 -11.12 17.11 8.00
CA GLN A 132 -10.40 18.31 7.57
C GLN A 132 -8.92 18.26 7.99
N ARG A 133 -8.64 17.86 9.23
CA ARG A 133 -7.27 17.73 9.73
C ARG A 133 -6.48 16.69 8.96
N ILE A 134 -7.06 15.50 8.70
CA ILE A 134 -6.43 14.46 7.88
C ILE A 134 -6.02 15.03 6.52
N ILE A 135 -6.93 15.76 5.86
CA ILE A 135 -6.66 16.35 4.53
C ILE A 135 -5.52 17.37 4.61
N VAL A 136 -5.55 18.29 5.58
CA VAL A 136 -4.54 19.34 5.72
C VAL A 136 -3.17 18.73 6.07
N ASP A 137 -3.11 17.83 7.05
CA ASP A 137 -1.85 17.31 7.59
C ASP A 137 -1.18 16.30 6.65
N LEU A 138 -1.95 15.60 5.81
CA LEU A 138 -1.43 14.50 4.99
C LEU A 138 -1.31 14.81 3.50
N ARG A 139 -1.96 15.84 2.99
CA ARG A 139 -1.96 16.16 1.55
C ARG A 139 -0.53 16.27 0.98
N ASP A 140 0.30 17.09 1.60
CA ASP A 140 1.67 17.31 1.14
C ASP A 140 2.58 16.09 1.38
N LYS A 141 2.35 15.36 2.46
CA LYS A 141 3.10 14.15 2.81
C LYS A 141 2.85 13.01 1.82
N ILE A 142 1.60 12.81 1.40
CA ILE A 142 1.20 11.79 0.43
C ILE A 142 1.83 12.06 -0.94
N VAL A 143 1.87 13.33 -1.36
CA VAL A 143 2.53 13.74 -2.61
C VAL A 143 4.05 13.50 -2.52
N ALA A 144 4.68 13.87 -1.40
CA ALA A 144 6.12 13.70 -1.19
C ALA A 144 6.59 12.24 -1.15
N LEU A 145 5.72 11.32 -0.67
CA LEU A 145 6.04 9.88 -0.59
C LEU A 145 5.79 9.13 -1.90
N GLY A 146 5.30 9.80 -2.96
CA GLY A 146 5.01 9.16 -4.24
C GLY A 146 3.91 8.09 -4.17
N ILE A 147 3.18 8.00 -3.05
CA ILE A 147 2.08 7.04 -2.89
C ILE A 147 0.93 7.38 -3.85
N ALA A 148 0.83 8.65 -4.25
CA ALA A 148 -0.16 9.14 -5.21
C ALA A 148 0.18 8.82 -6.69
N ASP A 149 1.44 8.62 -7.01
CA ASP A 149 1.91 8.51 -8.41
C ASP A 149 1.63 7.12 -9.04
N GLU A 150 1.15 6.16 -8.26
CA GLU A 150 0.76 4.82 -8.75
C GLU A 150 -0.75 4.66 -8.93
N ILE A 151 -1.53 5.74 -8.89
CA ILE A 151 -2.97 5.70 -9.13
C ILE A 151 -3.21 6.08 -10.59
N PRO A 152 -3.74 5.16 -11.44
CA PRO A 152 -4.24 5.55 -12.75
C PRO A 152 -5.40 6.53 -12.53
N ALA A 153 -5.22 7.78 -12.92
CA ALA A 153 -6.29 8.76 -12.94
C ALA A 153 -7.34 8.34 -13.97
N GLY A 154 -8.51 7.94 -13.50
CA GLY A 154 -9.71 7.74 -14.34
C GLY A 154 -9.85 6.33 -14.92
N GLY A 155 -10.97 5.69 -14.52
CA GLY A 155 -11.34 4.34 -14.92
C GLY A 155 -11.29 4.09 -16.43
N THR A 156 -10.44 3.19 -16.79
CA THR A 156 -10.58 2.21 -17.86
C THR A 156 -9.70 1.04 -17.46
N ILE A 157 -10.23 -0.17 -17.61
CA ILE A 157 -9.52 -1.42 -17.40
C ILE A 157 -8.39 -1.48 -18.44
N ALA A 158 -7.23 -0.94 -18.09
CA ALA A 158 -6.01 -1.13 -18.88
C ALA A 158 -5.26 -2.35 -18.30
N ALA A 159 -4.75 -3.18 -19.20
CA ALA A 159 -3.97 -4.37 -18.91
C ALA A 159 -2.88 -4.14 -17.84
N PRO A 160 -2.48 -5.15 -17.07
CA PRO A 160 -1.52 -4.99 -15.99
C PRO A 160 -0.17 -4.53 -16.56
N VAL A 161 0.09 -3.23 -16.46
CA VAL A 161 1.43 -2.69 -16.72
C VAL A 161 2.35 -3.33 -15.70
N ASN A 162 3.43 -3.93 -16.15
CA ASN A 162 4.42 -4.58 -15.29
C ASN A 162 5.13 -3.51 -14.44
N ASN A 163 4.59 -3.25 -13.25
CA ASN A 163 5.06 -2.20 -12.35
C ASN A 163 6.54 -2.37 -11.97
N ALA A 164 7.04 -3.62 -11.92
CA ALA A 164 8.45 -3.89 -11.64
C ALA A 164 9.35 -3.34 -12.76
N VAL A 165 8.98 -3.56 -14.02
CA VAL A 165 9.71 -3.04 -15.19
C VAL A 165 9.68 -1.51 -15.24
N ARG A 166 8.54 -0.92 -14.90
CA ARG A 166 8.41 0.55 -14.83
C ARG A 166 9.35 1.16 -13.80
N ASP A 167 9.31 0.63 -12.57
CA ASP A 167 10.08 1.18 -11.45
C ASP A 167 11.58 1.03 -11.67
N GLU A 168 12.01 -0.11 -12.22
CA GLU A 168 13.40 -0.38 -12.58
C GLU A 168 13.88 0.53 -13.72
N ALA A 169 13.06 0.74 -14.76
CA ALA A 169 13.37 1.64 -15.87
C ALA A 169 13.49 3.10 -15.41
N VAL A 170 12.59 3.58 -14.56
CA VAL A 170 12.62 4.94 -13.98
C VAL A 170 13.87 5.10 -13.10
N ALA A 171 14.22 4.13 -12.26
CA ALA A 171 15.40 4.16 -11.43
C ALA A 171 16.68 4.24 -12.29
N ALA A 172 16.79 3.42 -13.33
CA ALA A 172 17.93 3.42 -14.25
C ALA A 172 18.12 4.79 -14.95
N LEU A 173 17.02 5.36 -15.45
CA LEU A 173 17.06 6.68 -16.11
C LEU A 173 17.39 7.82 -15.15
N THR A 174 16.93 7.74 -13.91
CA THR A 174 17.27 8.71 -12.86
C THR A 174 18.77 8.63 -12.51
N MET A 175 19.35 7.43 -12.43
CA MET A 175 20.79 7.24 -12.26
C MET A 175 21.61 7.81 -13.43
N LEU A 176 21.06 7.84 -14.63
CA LEU A 176 21.64 8.46 -15.81
C LEU A 176 21.51 10.00 -15.83
N GLY A 177 20.90 10.59 -14.80
CA GLY A 177 20.79 12.04 -14.61
C GLY A 177 19.52 12.68 -15.16
N PHE A 178 18.51 11.89 -15.55
CA PHE A 178 17.23 12.45 -16.00
C PHE A 178 16.31 12.75 -14.81
N SER A 179 15.52 13.83 -14.93
CA SER A 179 14.56 14.21 -13.88
C SER A 179 13.43 13.16 -13.75
N PRO A 180 13.05 12.77 -12.54
CA PRO A 180 12.07 11.69 -12.32
C PRO A 180 10.70 11.91 -12.98
N ALA A 181 10.15 13.13 -12.90
CA ALA A 181 8.81 13.43 -13.38
C ALA A 181 8.62 13.27 -14.92
N PRO A 182 9.51 13.81 -15.81
CA PRO A 182 9.40 13.55 -17.24
C PRO A 182 9.70 12.09 -17.60
N THR A 183 10.66 11.47 -16.90
CA THR A 183 11.05 10.06 -17.11
C THR A 183 9.89 9.13 -16.89
N GLN A 184 9.15 9.29 -15.81
CA GLN A 184 8.00 8.47 -15.46
C GLN A 184 6.89 8.54 -16.52
N LYS A 185 6.60 9.73 -17.04
CA LYS A 185 5.60 9.91 -18.11
C LYS A 185 5.97 9.16 -19.39
N VAL A 186 7.23 9.23 -19.78
CA VAL A 186 7.73 8.57 -21.00
C VAL A 186 7.75 7.05 -20.82
N VAL A 187 8.21 6.55 -19.69
CA VAL A 187 8.23 5.10 -19.38
C VAL A 187 6.82 4.52 -19.37
N VAL A 188 5.85 5.21 -18.75
CA VAL A 188 4.45 4.78 -18.73
C VAL A 188 3.86 4.74 -20.14
N ALA A 189 4.12 5.74 -20.97
CA ALA A 189 3.64 5.77 -22.37
C ALA A 189 4.20 4.59 -23.18
N ILE A 190 5.50 4.28 -23.02
CA ILE A 190 6.13 3.14 -23.70
C ILE A 190 5.51 1.81 -23.24
N LEU A 191 5.27 1.63 -21.95
CA LEU A 191 4.68 0.41 -21.42
C LEU A 191 3.20 0.27 -21.74
N GLN A 192 2.48 1.35 -22.04
CA GLN A 192 1.13 1.28 -22.58
C GLN A 192 1.10 0.78 -24.02
N GLU A 193 2.10 1.13 -24.82
CA GLU A 193 2.24 0.65 -26.21
C GLU A 193 2.84 -0.76 -26.27
N GLN A 194 3.73 -1.10 -25.35
CA GLN A 194 4.45 -2.38 -25.29
C GLN A 194 4.47 -2.94 -23.86
N PRO A 195 3.37 -3.55 -23.38
CA PRO A 195 3.23 -4.01 -21.99
C PRO A 195 4.25 -5.08 -21.56
N ASP A 196 4.74 -5.89 -22.50
CA ASP A 196 5.67 -7.00 -22.25
C ASP A 196 7.14 -6.65 -22.54
N ALA A 197 7.44 -5.37 -22.80
CA ALA A 197 8.81 -4.94 -23.11
C ALA A 197 9.73 -5.11 -21.89
N PRO A 198 10.93 -5.72 -22.06
CA PRO A 198 11.91 -5.83 -20.98
C PRO A 198 12.46 -4.44 -20.61
N VAL A 199 12.96 -4.30 -19.37
CA VAL A 199 13.50 -3.04 -18.81
C VAL A 199 14.50 -2.36 -19.75
N GLU A 200 15.41 -3.13 -20.32
CA GLU A 200 16.46 -2.63 -21.24
C GLU A 200 15.87 -1.97 -22.49
N GLN A 201 14.81 -2.53 -23.04
CA GLN A 201 14.12 -1.99 -24.20
C GLN A 201 13.38 -0.70 -23.85
N VAL A 202 12.70 -0.68 -22.70
CA VAL A 202 11.99 0.50 -22.18
C VAL A 202 12.96 1.65 -21.96
N VAL A 203 14.09 1.40 -21.30
CA VAL A 203 15.16 2.42 -21.08
C VAL A 203 15.69 2.94 -22.41
N LYS A 204 15.97 2.06 -23.38
CA LYS A 204 16.49 2.45 -24.71
C LYS A 204 15.50 3.29 -25.52
N LEU A 205 14.21 3.00 -25.42
CA LEU A 205 13.15 3.79 -26.06
C LEU A 205 12.96 5.13 -25.35
N ALA A 206 12.99 5.14 -24.01
CA ALA A 206 12.85 6.34 -23.22
C ALA A 206 14.00 7.33 -23.47
N LEU A 207 15.25 6.86 -23.60
CA LEU A 207 16.41 7.72 -23.94
C LEU A 207 16.27 8.41 -25.30
N LYS A 208 15.46 7.88 -26.23
CA LYS A 208 15.19 8.52 -27.52
C LYS A 208 14.09 9.57 -27.45
N GLN A 209 13.22 9.50 -26.46
CA GLN A 209 12.04 10.37 -26.32
C GLN A 209 12.22 11.46 -25.26
N ILE A 210 13.08 11.23 -24.24
CA ILE A 210 13.41 12.26 -23.25
C ILE A 210 14.44 13.21 -23.86
N LYS A 211 14.03 14.46 -24.02
CA LYS A 211 14.92 15.58 -24.43
C LYS A 211 15.35 16.36 -23.19
#